data_fb59cecdd686b92cc09ffb9b7a0deca6
#
_entry.id   fb59cecdd686b92cc09ffb9b7a0deca6
#
_cell.length_a   1.000
_cell.length_b   1.000
_cell.length_c   1.000
_cell.angle_alpha   90.00
_cell.angle_beta   90.00
_cell.angle_gamma   90.00
#
_symmetry.space_group_name_H-M   'P 1'
#
loop_
_entity.id
_entity.type
_entity.pdbx_description
1 polymer ?
#
loop_
_entity_poly.entity_id
_entity_poly.type
_entity_poly.pdbx_seq_one_letter_code
_entity_poly.pdbx_strand_id
1 'polypeptide(L)'
;KITCANIATGNHIDIKKTVNMDDAGVIRSSYPCYIQYEYEQPFTCRNIEIILSGNNYQAHRLKVMASDDGINYRLVKQLVPARQGWQNTDENSTHAIPATTARYFRFYWTPEGSEPGSEDMDAAKWKPNLKIKELRLHREARLDQWEGKAGLVWRVASSTKKEEIGEQDCYALSQIINLTDPFKN
;
A
#
# COMPACT_ATOMS: atom_id res chain seq x y z
N LYS A 1 7.32 8.28 14.56
CA LYS A 1 8.51 8.69 13.76
C LYS A 1 8.53 7.96 12.44
N ILE A 2 8.85 8.65 11.36
CA ILE A 2 8.98 8.07 10.02
C ILE A 2 10.43 8.24 9.57
N THR A 3 11.03 7.16 9.04
CA THR A 3 12.40 7.18 8.52
C THR A 3 12.44 6.45 7.17
N CYS A 4 13.31 6.88 6.27
CA CYS A 4 13.60 6.19 5.03
C CYS A 4 15.10 5.89 4.96
N ALA A 5 15.46 4.74 4.38
CA ALA A 5 16.87 4.39 4.19
C ALA A 5 17.08 3.59 2.91
N ASN A 6 18.27 3.75 2.32
CA ASN A 6 18.73 2.93 1.22
C ASN A 6 19.17 1.56 1.75
N ILE A 7 18.72 0.48 1.14
CA ILE A 7 19.01 -0.89 1.60
C ILE A 7 20.50 -1.23 1.41
N ALA A 8 21.11 -0.76 0.32
CA ALA A 8 22.48 -1.13 -0.03
C ALA A 8 23.54 -0.48 0.87
N THR A 9 23.28 0.71 1.40
CA THR A 9 24.29 1.47 2.15
C THR A 9 23.98 1.61 3.64
N GLY A 10 22.78 1.25 4.07
CA GLY A 10 22.30 1.46 5.44
C GLY A 10 22.20 2.95 5.84
N ASN A 11 22.60 3.85 4.96
CA ASN A 11 22.57 5.28 5.23
C ASN A 11 21.13 5.75 5.31
N HIS A 12 20.81 6.44 6.38
CA HIS A 12 19.58 7.20 6.47
C HIS A 12 19.50 8.15 5.27
N ILE A 13 18.51 7.89 4.46
CA ILE A 13 18.09 8.84 3.47
C ILE A 13 17.33 9.89 4.28
N ASP A 14 17.94 11.06 4.46
CA ASP A 14 17.23 12.18 5.05
C ASP A 14 15.96 12.40 4.24
N ILE A 15 14.79 12.15 4.87
CA ILE A 15 13.49 12.37 4.27
C ILE A 15 13.39 13.77 3.64
N LYS A 16 14.12 14.75 4.19
CA LYS A 16 14.23 16.10 3.64
C LYS A 16 15.14 16.22 2.41
N LYS A 17 16.01 15.25 2.13
CA LYS A 17 16.99 15.33 1.01
C LYS A 17 16.79 14.32 -0.10
N THR A 18 16.13 13.19 0.17
CA THR A 18 15.82 12.17 -0.87
C THR A 18 14.37 12.15 -1.26
N VAL A 19 13.57 12.61 -0.41
CA VAL A 19 12.37 13.27 -0.74
C VAL A 19 12.86 14.54 -1.43
N ASN A 20 13.06 14.48 -2.74
CA ASN A 20 12.75 15.62 -3.55
C ASN A 20 11.26 15.82 -3.23
N MET A 21 11.00 16.41 -2.07
CA MET A 21 9.75 17.11 -1.85
C MET A 21 9.84 18.26 -2.86
N ASP A 22 9.47 17.91 -4.12
CA ASP A 22 8.85 18.94 -4.91
C ASP A 22 7.80 19.52 -3.96
N ASP A 23 7.37 20.71 -4.15
CA ASP A 23 6.41 21.41 -3.25
C ASP A 23 5.19 20.56 -2.84
N ALA A 24 5.07 19.34 -3.32
CA ALA A 24 4.00 18.36 -3.14
C ALA A 24 4.31 17.20 -2.16
N GLY A 25 5.50 17.10 -1.56
CA GLY A 25 5.80 16.12 -0.51
C GLY A 25 5.89 14.65 -0.97
N VAL A 26 6.43 14.38 -2.17
CA VAL A 26 6.49 13.03 -2.75
C VAL A 26 7.78 12.30 -2.40
N ILE A 27 7.66 11.09 -1.85
CA ILE A 27 8.79 10.18 -1.65
C ILE A 27 9.16 9.55 -3.00
N ARG A 28 10.41 9.73 -3.44
CA ARG A 28 10.94 9.18 -4.68
C ARG A 28 12.21 8.38 -4.44
N SER A 29 12.36 7.26 -5.15
CA SER A 29 13.61 6.50 -5.14
C SER A 29 13.76 5.70 -6.43
N SER A 30 14.97 5.71 -6.99
CA SER A 30 15.38 4.81 -8.08
C SER A 30 16.25 3.65 -7.58
N TYR A 31 16.48 3.57 -6.28
CA TYR A 31 17.32 2.58 -5.62
C TYR A 31 16.54 1.79 -4.58
N PRO A 32 16.93 0.54 -4.29
CA PRO A 32 16.32 -0.25 -3.23
C PRO A 32 16.29 0.56 -1.92
N CYS A 33 15.09 0.66 -1.35
CA CYS A 33 14.88 1.47 -0.15
C CYS A 33 13.78 0.88 0.74
N TYR A 34 13.67 1.42 1.93
CA TYR A 34 12.52 1.19 2.78
C TYR A 34 12.01 2.48 3.42
N ILE A 35 10.73 2.49 3.72
CA ILE A 35 10.06 3.50 4.55
C ILE A 35 9.70 2.80 5.85
N GLN A 36 10.03 3.40 7.00
CA GLN A 36 9.74 2.82 8.31
C GLN A 36 8.89 3.76 9.14
N TYR A 37 7.86 3.19 9.73
CA TYR A 37 7.04 3.80 10.78
C TYR A 37 7.42 3.22 12.13
N GLU A 38 7.65 4.09 13.10
CA GLU A 38 7.95 3.75 14.49
C GLU A 38 6.90 4.39 15.38
N TYR A 39 6.23 3.56 16.16
CA TYR A 39 5.21 3.95 17.14
C TYR A 39 5.79 3.87 18.55
N GLU A 40 5.38 4.76 19.43
CA GLU A 40 5.75 4.74 20.85
C GLU A 40 5.18 3.53 21.55
N GLN A 41 3.95 3.18 21.22
CA GLN A 41 3.23 2.01 21.70
C GLN A 41 2.90 1.08 20.52
N PRO A 42 2.71 -0.23 20.77
CA PRO A 42 2.30 -1.15 19.73
C PRO A 42 1.03 -0.67 19.03
N PHE A 43 1.05 -0.68 17.71
CA PHE A 43 -0.04 -0.27 16.85
C PHE A 43 -0.56 -1.49 16.08
N THR A 44 -1.88 -1.71 16.09
CA THR A 44 -2.49 -2.77 15.27
C THR A 44 -2.85 -2.20 13.91
N CYS A 45 -2.18 -2.67 12.87
CA CYS A 45 -2.44 -2.31 11.48
C CYS A 45 -3.25 -3.42 10.81
N ARG A 46 -4.33 -3.06 10.10
CA ARG A 46 -5.18 -3.98 9.33
C ARG A 46 -5.23 -3.64 7.86
N ASN A 47 -4.91 -2.42 7.50
CA ASN A 47 -4.77 -2.03 6.10
C ASN A 47 -3.84 -0.84 5.94
N ILE A 48 -3.36 -0.68 4.73
CA ILE A 48 -2.45 0.36 4.29
C ILE A 48 -3.10 1.08 3.12
N GLU A 49 -3.27 2.38 3.24
CA GLU A 49 -3.70 3.25 2.15
C GLU A 49 -2.48 3.91 1.54
N ILE A 50 -2.29 3.73 0.25
CA ILE A 50 -1.21 4.35 -0.52
C ILE A 50 -1.77 5.56 -1.23
N ILE A 51 -1.29 6.75 -0.86
CA ILE A 51 -1.57 7.99 -1.56
C ILE A 51 -0.53 8.14 -2.67
N LEU A 52 -0.99 8.10 -3.89
CA LEU A 52 -0.12 8.15 -5.07
C LEU A 52 0.30 9.59 -5.42
N SER A 53 1.39 9.68 -6.15
CA SER A 53 1.79 10.88 -6.88
C SER A 53 1.85 10.55 -8.36
N GLY A 54 0.74 10.74 -9.03
CA GLY A 54 0.57 10.32 -10.41
C GLY A 54 0.62 8.81 -10.60
N ASN A 55 0.67 8.36 -11.83
CA ASN A 55 0.73 6.92 -12.14
C ASN A 55 2.00 6.29 -11.57
N ASN A 56 1.87 5.46 -10.55
CA ASN A 56 3.01 4.73 -9.99
C ASN A 56 2.68 3.30 -9.58
N TYR A 57 2.79 2.39 -10.53
CA TYR A 57 2.68 0.95 -10.30
C TYR A 57 3.64 0.44 -9.21
N GLN A 58 4.84 1.01 -9.12
CA GLN A 58 5.87 0.57 -8.19
C GLN A 58 5.46 0.75 -6.72
N ALA A 59 4.64 1.74 -6.42
CA ALA A 59 4.13 1.99 -5.07
C ALA A 59 3.27 0.83 -4.54
N HIS A 60 2.68 0.02 -5.42
CA HIS A 60 1.86 -1.14 -5.05
C HIS A 60 2.66 -2.43 -4.85
N ARG A 61 3.98 -2.39 -4.99
CA ARG A 61 4.87 -3.56 -4.89
C ARG A 61 5.65 -3.63 -3.58
N LEU A 62 5.21 -2.90 -2.59
CA LEU A 62 5.89 -2.86 -1.29
C LEU A 62 5.80 -4.21 -0.56
N LYS A 63 6.92 -4.63 0.02
CA LYS A 63 6.96 -5.73 0.99
C LYS A 63 6.77 -5.15 2.39
N VAL A 64 5.69 -5.54 3.04
CA VAL A 64 5.34 -5.10 4.39
C VAL A 64 5.99 -6.01 5.41
N MET A 65 6.78 -5.44 6.29
CA MET A 65 7.45 -6.12 7.40
C MET A 65 7.05 -5.47 8.71
N ALA A 66 7.01 -6.25 9.79
CA ALA A 66 6.73 -5.74 11.13
C ALA A 66 7.77 -6.24 12.13
N SER A 67 8.02 -5.44 13.17
CA SER A 67 8.93 -5.77 14.26
C SER A 67 8.47 -5.10 15.57
N ASP A 68 8.79 -5.74 16.69
CA ASP A 68 8.52 -5.20 18.03
C ASP A 68 9.76 -4.54 18.63
N ASP A 69 10.96 -4.90 18.18
CA ASP A 69 12.26 -4.42 18.66
C ASP A 69 13.01 -3.50 17.68
N GLY A 70 12.52 -3.41 16.42
CA GLY A 70 13.17 -2.62 15.37
C GLY A 70 14.40 -3.29 14.74
N ILE A 71 14.72 -4.53 15.16
CA ILE A 71 15.88 -5.32 14.71
C ILE A 71 15.41 -6.56 13.94
N ASN A 72 14.53 -7.34 14.56
CA ASN A 72 14.02 -8.59 14.01
C ASN A 72 12.68 -8.33 13.29
N TYR A 73 12.69 -8.43 11.96
CA TYR A 73 11.51 -8.17 11.14
C TYR A 73 10.92 -9.46 10.59
N ARG A 74 9.60 -9.60 10.73
CA ARG A 74 8.82 -10.67 10.10
C ARG A 74 8.06 -10.14 8.89
N LEU A 75 7.90 -10.97 7.88
CA LEU A 75 7.07 -10.65 6.72
C LEU A 75 5.59 -10.65 7.13
N VAL A 76 4.88 -9.59 6.80
CA VAL A 76 3.42 -9.48 6.96
C VAL A 76 2.72 -9.81 5.63
N LYS A 77 3.04 -9.07 4.58
CA LYS A 77 2.45 -9.25 3.24
C LYS A 77 3.37 -8.66 2.17
N GLN A 78 3.44 -9.32 1.03
CA GLN A 78 3.88 -8.71 -0.22
C GLN A 78 2.65 -8.08 -0.87
N LEU A 79 2.65 -6.76 -1.04
CA LEU A 79 1.56 -6.08 -1.73
C LEU A 79 1.59 -6.44 -3.21
N VAL A 80 0.42 -6.54 -3.80
CA VAL A 80 0.23 -6.86 -5.21
C VAL A 80 -0.60 -5.75 -5.85
N PRO A 81 -0.16 -5.19 -6.96
CA PRO A 81 -0.92 -4.15 -7.66
C PRO A 81 -2.33 -4.62 -8.04
N ALA A 82 -3.30 -3.75 -7.84
CA ALA A 82 -4.71 -4.03 -8.18
C ALA A 82 -4.98 -4.06 -9.68
N ARG A 83 -4.06 -3.55 -10.48
CA ARG A 83 -4.27 -3.31 -11.89
C ARG A 83 -3.00 -3.57 -12.70
N GLN A 84 -3.19 -3.72 -13.99
CA GLN A 84 -2.14 -3.83 -14.98
C GLN A 84 -2.19 -2.64 -15.93
N GLY A 85 -1.04 -2.27 -16.48
CA GLY A 85 -0.92 -1.22 -17.46
C GLY A 85 -0.63 0.16 -16.87
N TRP A 86 -0.29 1.08 -17.74
CA TRP A 86 0.19 2.43 -17.42
C TRP A 86 -0.93 3.43 -17.08
N GLN A 87 -2.16 3.10 -17.40
CA GLN A 87 -3.30 3.97 -17.18
C GLN A 87 -3.76 3.92 -15.73
N ASN A 88 -3.49 4.97 -15.01
CA ASN A 88 -3.89 5.15 -13.63
C ASN A 88 -4.82 6.35 -13.47
N THR A 89 -5.70 6.25 -12.52
CA THR A 89 -6.68 7.28 -12.20
C THR A 89 -6.19 8.23 -11.11
N ASP A 90 -4.94 8.13 -10.67
CA ASP A 90 -4.38 8.86 -9.52
C ASP A 90 -5.13 8.65 -8.18
N GLU A 91 -6.02 7.66 -8.15
CA GLU A 91 -6.76 7.32 -6.95
C GLU A 91 -5.88 6.65 -5.91
N ASN A 92 -6.19 6.90 -4.65
CA ASN A 92 -5.58 6.18 -3.54
C ASN A 92 -5.86 4.68 -3.68
N SER A 93 -4.98 3.86 -3.12
CA SER A 93 -5.16 2.41 -3.10
C SER A 93 -5.10 1.87 -1.70
N THR A 94 -6.09 1.04 -1.36
CA THR A 94 -6.20 0.34 -0.09
C THR A 94 -5.70 -1.10 -0.23
N HIS A 95 -4.78 -1.49 0.63
CA HIS A 95 -4.27 -2.86 0.72
C HIS A 95 -4.57 -3.42 2.11
N ALA A 96 -5.45 -4.39 2.21
CA ALA A 96 -5.69 -5.12 3.45
C ALA A 96 -4.49 -6.02 3.77
N ILE A 97 -4.15 -6.10 5.05
CA ILE A 97 -3.12 -7.00 5.57
C ILE A 97 -3.68 -7.81 6.73
N PRO A 98 -3.09 -8.98 7.07
CA PRO A 98 -3.43 -9.66 8.32
C PRO A 98 -3.28 -8.71 9.50
N ALA A 99 -4.24 -8.72 10.43
CA ALA A 99 -4.19 -7.89 11.64
C ALA A 99 -2.84 -8.07 12.33
N THR A 100 -2.02 -7.03 12.34
CA THR A 100 -0.63 -7.10 12.80
C THR A 100 -0.40 -6.02 13.84
N THR A 101 -0.07 -6.44 15.06
CA THR A 101 0.31 -5.54 16.15
C THR A 101 1.83 -5.50 16.24
N ALA A 102 2.42 -4.31 16.14
CA ALA A 102 3.85 -4.10 16.22
C ALA A 102 4.19 -2.63 16.53
N ARG A 103 5.43 -2.38 16.97
CA ARG A 103 5.95 -1.01 17.13
C ARG A 103 6.56 -0.46 15.85
N TYR A 104 7.08 -1.33 14.99
CA TYR A 104 7.78 -0.96 13.76
C TYR A 104 7.12 -1.63 12.58
N PHE A 105 6.84 -0.82 11.54
CA PHE A 105 6.40 -1.29 10.23
C PHE A 105 7.38 -0.79 9.19
N ARG A 106 7.94 -1.69 8.37
CA ARG A 106 8.79 -1.37 7.23
C ARG A 106 8.14 -1.74 5.92
N PHE A 107 8.25 -0.84 4.98
CA PHE A 107 7.78 -1.00 3.61
C PHE A 107 9.00 -1.01 2.71
N TYR A 108 9.46 -2.21 2.31
CA TYR A 108 10.59 -2.37 1.41
C TYR A 108 10.14 -2.26 -0.03
N TRP A 109 10.99 -1.62 -0.83
CA TRP A 109 10.85 -1.54 -2.26
C TRP A 109 12.18 -1.82 -2.94
N THR A 110 12.13 -2.55 -4.09
CA THR A 110 13.25 -2.82 -4.98
C THR A 110 12.86 -2.51 -6.41
N PRO A 111 13.75 -1.96 -7.25
CA PRO A 111 13.47 -1.60 -8.62
C PRO A 111 13.45 -2.83 -9.56
N GLU A 112 12.75 -3.88 -9.18
CA GLU A 112 12.65 -5.11 -9.95
C GLU A 112 11.34 -5.15 -10.73
N GLY A 113 11.44 -5.66 -11.95
CA GLY A 113 10.29 -5.87 -12.83
C GLY A 113 9.75 -4.58 -13.44
N SER A 114 9.18 -4.73 -14.60
CA SER A 114 8.42 -3.70 -15.31
C SER A 114 6.95 -3.79 -14.95
N GLU A 115 6.20 -2.75 -15.23
CA GLU A 115 4.75 -2.77 -15.16
C GLU A 115 4.19 -3.73 -16.22
N PRO A 116 3.34 -4.71 -15.87
CA PRO A 116 2.71 -5.59 -16.84
C PRO A 116 1.96 -4.80 -17.93
N GLY A 117 2.14 -5.18 -19.19
CA GLY A 117 1.59 -4.48 -20.34
C GLY A 117 2.40 -3.26 -20.78
N SER A 118 3.54 -3.00 -20.16
CA SER A 118 4.46 -1.94 -20.58
C SER A 118 5.32 -2.34 -21.78
N GLU A 119 5.39 -3.62 -22.09
CA GLU A 119 6.17 -4.19 -23.18
C GLU A 119 5.74 -3.64 -24.54
N ASP A 120 4.45 -3.39 -24.69
CA ASP A 120 3.86 -2.92 -25.95
C ASP A 120 4.09 -1.44 -26.24
N MET A 121 4.68 -0.69 -25.30
CA MET A 121 4.69 0.76 -25.33
C MET A 121 6.08 1.40 -25.10
N ASP A 122 7.16 0.83 -25.51
CA ASP A 122 8.49 1.43 -25.23
C ASP A 122 8.79 1.67 -23.71
N ALA A 123 7.82 1.44 -22.85
CA ALA A 123 7.92 1.66 -21.42
C ALA A 123 8.87 0.68 -20.72
N ALA A 124 9.21 -0.41 -21.40
CA ALA A 124 10.29 -1.32 -21.00
C ALA A 124 11.66 -0.61 -20.87
N LYS A 125 11.80 0.55 -21.50
CA LYS A 125 12.98 1.43 -21.37
C LYS A 125 12.97 2.28 -20.10
N TRP A 126 11.83 2.39 -19.41
CA TRP A 126 11.71 3.22 -18.24
C TRP A 126 12.22 2.48 -17.00
N LYS A 127 13.21 3.07 -16.37
CA LYS A 127 13.74 2.52 -15.12
C LYS A 127 12.65 2.57 -14.05
N PRO A 128 12.43 1.47 -13.33
CA PRO A 128 11.53 1.46 -12.18
C PRO A 128 11.88 2.58 -11.20
N ASN A 129 10.88 3.31 -10.76
CA ASN A 129 11.03 4.42 -9.84
C ASN A 129 9.85 4.44 -8.86
N LEU A 130 10.16 4.39 -7.58
CA LEU A 130 9.15 4.54 -6.53
C LEU A 130 8.73 6.00 -6.42
N LYS A 131 7.41 6.24 -6.36
CA LYS A 131 6.82 7.54 -6.05
C LYS A 131 5.63 7.34 -5.12
N ILE A 132 5.69 7.86 -3.94
CA ILE A 132 4.61 7.80 -2.96
C ILE A 132 4.45 9.17 -2.32
N LYS A 133 3.24 9.69 -2.29
CA LYS A 133 2.94 10.92 -1.58
C LYS A 133 2.82 10.66 -0.08
N GLU A 134 2.10 9.60 0.31
CA GLU A 134 1.89 9.22 1.70
C GLU A 134 1.55 7.74 1.83
N LEU A 135 1.90 7.14 2.96
CA LEU A 135 1.39 5.85 3.41
C LEU A 135 0.59 6.09 4.69
N ARG A 136 -0.65 5.63 4.73
CA ARG A 136 -1.50 5.67 5.93
C ARG A 136 -1.77 4.27 6.42
N LEU A 137 -1.50 4.05 7.70
CA LEU A 137 -1.76 2.77 8.36
C LEU A 137 -3.04 2.91 9.18
N HIS A 138 -3.96 1.98 8.99
CA HIS A 138 -5.28 2.03 9.62
C HIS A 138 -5.52 0.83 10.55
N ARG A 139 -6.23 1.07 11.64
CA ARG A 139 -6.66 0.04 12.61
C ARG A 139 -7.91 -0.68 12.15
N GLU A 140 -8.78 0.04 11.45
CA GLU A 140 -10.04 -0.48 10.95
C GLU A 140 -9.79 -1.46 9.81
N ALA A 141 -10.56 -2.54 9.77
CA ALA A 141 -10.60 -3.42 8.63
C ALA A 141 -11.23 -2.70 7.42
N ARG A 142 -10.62 -2.87 6.24
CA ARG A 142 -11.16 -2.38 4.97
C ARG A 142 -11.01 -3.45 3.92
N LEU A 143 -11.88 -3.43 2.92
CA LEU A 143 -11.76 -4.34 1.78
C LEU A 143 -10.46 -4.06 1.02
N ASP A 144 -9.73 -5.13 0.71
CA ASP A 144 -8.53 -5.07 -0.10
C ASP A 144 -8.86 -4.53 -1.49
N GLN A 145 -8.15 -3.47 -1.89
CA GLN A 145 -8.30 -2.89 -3.23
C GLN A 145 -9.77 -2.54 -3.58
N TRP A 146 -10.49 -2.00 -2.60
CA TRP A 146 -11.90 -1.66 -2.77
C TRP A 146 -12.12 -0.66 -3.92
N GLU A 147 -11.16 0.20 -4.19
CA GLU A 147 -11.19 1.17 -5.28
C GLU A 147 -11.31 0.46 -6.63
N GLY A 148 -10.52 -0.60 -6.82
CA GLY A 148 -10.61 -1.44 -8.01
C GLY A 148 -11.94 -2.20 -8.10
N LYS A 149 -12.39 -2.75 -6.97
CA LYS A 149 -13.68 -3.48 -6.88
C LYS A 149 -14.88 -2.56 -7.11
N ALA A 150 -14.77 -1.30 -6.75
CA ALA A 150 -15.78 -0.27 -7.00
C ALA A 150 -15.71 0.31 -8.42
N GLY A 151 -14.79 -0.13 -9.27
CA GLY A 151 -14.65 0.36 -10.64
C GLY A 151 -13.97 1.74 -10.74
N LEU A 152 -13.29 2.20 -9.68
CA LEU A 152 -12.61 3.48 -9.66
C LEU A 152 -11.24 3.45 -10.36
N VAL A 153 -10.76 2.30 -10.80
CA VAL A 153 -9.52 2.14 -11.55
C VAL A 153 -9.80 1.70 -12.98
N TRP A 154 -9.03 2.20 -13.92
CA TRP A 154 -9.21 1.95 -15.34
C TRP A 154 -9.06 0.47 -15.73
N ARG A 155 -8.02 -0.19 -15.21
CA ARG A 155 -7.80 -1.62 -15.43
C ARG A 155 -7.62 -2.31 -14.09
N VAL A 156 -8.42 -3.33 -13.89
CA VAL A 156 -8.30 -4.22 -12.72
C VAL A 156 -7.57 -5.46 -13.15
N ALA A 157 -6.59 -5.91 -12.38
CA ALA A 157 -5.97 -7.20 -12.59
C ALA A 157 -7.06 -8.29 -12.52
N SER A 158 -7.07 -9.20 -13.49
CA SER A 158 -8.02 -10.34 -13.55
C SER A 158 -7.97 -11.25 -12.31
N SER A 159 -6.94 -11.08 -11.52
CA SER A 159 -6.66 -11.87 -10.31
C SER A 159 -7.10 -11.22 -9.01
N THR A 160 -8.07 -10.29 -9.02
CA THR A 160 -8.66 -9.79 -7.77
C THR A 160 -9.26 -10.97 -7.02
N LYS A 161 -8.53 -11.49 -6.07
CA LYS A 161 -8.97 -12.65 -5.28
C LYS A 161 -10.14 -12.28 -4.38
N LYS A 162 -11.05 -13.25 -4.19
CA LYS A 162 -12.04 -13.15 -3.14
C LYS A 162 -11.30 -13.01 -1.81
N GLU A 163 -11.68 -12.02 -1.03
CA GLU A 163 -11.08 -11.78 0.26
C GLU A 163 -11.80 -12.60 1.32
N GLU A 164 -11.05 -13.26 2.15
CA GLU A 164 -11.57 -13.88 3.37
C GLU A 164 -11.52 -12.81 4.47
N ILE A 165 -12.69 -12.28 4.81
CA ILE A 165 -12.84 -11.36 5.94
C ILE A 165 -13.05 -12.22 7.17
N GLY A 166 -12.23 -12.05 8.21
CA GLY A 166 -12.39 -12.75 9.47
C GLY A 166 -13.74 -12.42 10.13
N GLU A 167 -14.37 -13.39 10.79
CA GLU A 167 -15.66 -13.19 11.47
C GLU A 167 -15.65 -12.00 12.45
N GLN A 168 -14.51 -11.74 13.10
CA GLN A 168 -14.32 -10.61 14.01
C GLN A 168 -14.42 -9.24 13.31
N ASP A 169 -14.30 -9.20 11.99
CA ASP A 169 -14.38 -7.99 11.18
C ASP A 169 -15.74 -7.87 10.47
N CYS A 170 -16.65 -8.81 10.73
CA CYS A 170 -17.99 -8.86 10.16
C CYS A 170 -19.04 -8.47 11.21
N TYR A 171 -20.10 -7.81 10.77
CA TYR A 171 -21.30 -7.64 11.59
C TYR A 171 -22.17 -8.90 11.51
N ALA A 172 -22.63 -9.39 12.67
CA ALA A 172 -23.61 -10.46 12.68
C ALA A 172 -24.94 -9.99 12.02
N LEU A 173 -25.63 -10.86 11.32
CA LEU A 173 -26.92 -10.52 10.70
C LEU A 173 -27.93 -9.95 11.71
N SER A 174 -27.87 -10.39 12.96
CA SER A 174 -28.68 -9.86 14.06
C SER A 174 -28.41 -8.38 14.41
N GLN A 175 -27.29 -7.85 13.98
CA GLN A 175 -26.90 -6.45 14.18
C GLN A 175 -27.30 -5.56 12.99
N ILE A 176 -27.81 -6.15 11.92
CA ILE A 176 -28.24 -5.44 10.73
C ILE A 176 -29.73 -5.14 10.82
N ILE A 177 -30.07 -3.85 10.81
CA ILE A 177 -31.48 -3.42 10.77
C ILE A 177 -31.88 -3.31 9.31
N ASN A 178 -32.84 -4.13 8.88
CA ASN A 178 -33.42 -4.03 7.56
C ASN A 178 -34.49 -2.92 7.56
N LEU A 179 -34.22 -1.80 6.91
CA LEU A 179 -35.12 -0.67 6.77
C LEU A 179 -36.02 -0.75 5.52
N THR A 180 -35.95 -1.84 4.76
CA THR A 180 -36.69 -1.94 3.48
C THR A 180 -38.19 -2.07 3.70
N ASP A 181 -38.64 -2.73 4.77
CA ASP A 181 -40.06 -2.98 5.04
C ASP A 181 -40.86 -1.75 5.51
N PRO A 182 -40.29 -0.80 6.31
CA PRO A 182 -41.01 0.41 6.72
C PRO A 182 -41.37 1.33 5.55
N PHE A 183 -40.75 1.19 4.39
CA PHE A 183 -40.94 2.06 3.23
C PHE A 183 -41.74 1.41 2.09
N LYS A 184 -42.31 0.26 2.32
CA LYS A 184 -43.14 -0.48 1.35
C LYS A 184 -44.63 -0.16 1.46
N ASN A 185 -45.01 1.07 1.76
CA ASN A 185 -46.39 1.55 1.70
C ASN A 185 -46.53 2.62 0.64
#